data_a0e6dbfe34acc0a176dab8c0ec774ba5
#
_entry.id   a0e6dbfe34acc0a176dab8c0ec774ba5
#
_cell.length_a   1.000
_cell.length_b   1.000
_cell.length_c   1.000
_cell.angle_alpha   90.00
_cell.angle_beta   90.00
_cell.angle_gamma   90.00
#
_symmetry.space_group_name_H-M   'P 1'
#
loop_
_entity.id
_entity.type
_entity.pdbx_description
1 polymer ?
#
loop_
_entity_poly.entity_id
_entity_poly.type
_entity_poly.pdbx_seq_one_letter_code
_entity_poly.pdbx_strand_id
1 'polypeptide(L)'
;MRSIKTIKQAEEKFYERVWLERHIVSKEWSNWMNEYLESGDENKINIVKDALKAEEEIKEKYKNDSDFITPCTDYEWGMINGKLSALRWVLGSDWDELYT
;
A
#
# COMPACT_ATOMS: atom_id res chain seq x y z
N MET A 1 14.76 -22.00 6.77
CA MET A 1 13.82 -21.13 6.01
C MET A 1 12.71 -20.65 6.94
N ARG A 2 12.25 -19.43 6.77
CA ARG A 2 11.13 -18.88 7.54
C ARG A 2 9.81 -19.59 7.17
N SER A 3 8.86 -19.62 8.10
CA SER A 3 7.56 -20.24 7.85
C SER A 3 6.75 -19.47 6.80
N ILE A 4 5.81 -20.15 6.14
CA ILE A 4 4.88 -19.52 5.18
C ILE A 4 4.11 -18.38 5.87
N LYS A 5 3.70 -18.56 7.10
CA LYS A 5 3.00 -17.52 7.89
C LYS A 5 3.85 -16.26 8.01
N THR A 6 5.13 -16.40 8.37
CA THR A 6 6.06 -15.28 8.51
C THR A 6 6.28 -14.57 7.17
N ILE A 7 6.43 -15.33 6.08
CA ILE A 7 6.60 -14.79 4.73
C ILE A 7 5.37 -14.01 4.30
N LYS A 8 4.17 -14.54 4.56
CA LYS A 8 2.90 -13.84 4.25
C LYS A 8 2.75 -12.55 5.06
N GLN A 9 3.15 -12.55 6.32
CA GLN A 9 3.12 -11.33 7.15
C GLN A 9 4.06 -10.26 6.62
N ALA A 10 5.25 -10.63 6.17
CA ALA A 10 6.19 -9.71 5.55
C ALA A 10 5.66 -9.16 4.23
N GLU A 11 5.08 -10.02 3.38
CA GLU A 11 4.44 -9.61 2.12
C GLU A 11 3.33 -8.59 2.38
N GLU A 12 2.45 -8.87 3.33
CA GLU A 12 1.37 -7.96 3.71
C GLU A 12 1.89 -6.59 4.16
N LYS A 13 2.93 -6.57 5.01
CA LYS A 13 3.53 -5.33 5.50
C LYS A 13 4.10 -4.49 4.35
N PHE A 14 4.85 -5.10 3.43
CA PHE A 14 5.40 -4.39 2.29
C PHE A 14 4.32 -3.92 1.32
N TYR A 15 3.29 -4.72 1.11
CA TYR A 15 2.13 -4.33 0.30
C TYR A 15 1.42 -3.11 0.90
N GLU A 16 1.11 -3.14 2.20
CA GLU A 16 0.44 -2.04 2.90
C GLU A 16 1.29 -0.75 2.85
N ARG A 17 2.61 -0.87 2.96
CA ARG A 17 3.51 0.28 2.83
C ARG A 17 3.50 0.86 1.42
N VAL A 18 3.56 0.03 0.40
CA VAL A 18 3.47 0.47 -1.01
C VAL A 18 2.13 1.17 -1.26
N TRP A 19 1.06 0.57 -0.80
CA TRP A 19 -0.29 1.13 -0.93
C TRP A 19 -0.40 2.50 -0.26
N LEU A 20 0.05 2.62 0.98
CA LEU A 20 -0.01 3.86 1.75
C LEU A 20 0.82 4.98 1.13
N GLU A 21 2.05 4.69 0.72
CA GLU A 21 2.93 5.66 0.08
C GLU A 21 2.31 6.21 -1.22
N ARG A 22 1.73 5.35 -2.03
CA ARG A 22 1.02 5.78 -3.25
C ARG A 22 -0.12 6.73 -2.94
N HIS A 23 -0.88 6.47 -1.90
CA HIS A 23 -2.02 7.28 -1.52
C HIS A 23 -1.62 8.63 -0.93
N ILE A 24 -0.51 8.70 -0.21
CA ILE A 24 -0.02 9.94 0.40
C ILE A 24 0.65 10.85 -0.63
N VAL A 25 1.46 10.28 -1.53
CA VAL A 25 2.37 11.03 -2.40
C VAL A 25 1.75 11.33 -3.77
N SER A 26 0.79 10.54 -4.22
CA SER A 26 0.22 10.68 -5.57
C SER A 26 -0.78 11.84 -5.67
N LYS A 27 -0.47 12.83 -6.50
CA LYS A 27 -1.40 13.90 -6.86
C LYS A 27 -2.61 13.37 -7.63
N GLU A 28 -2.40 12.34 -8.44
CA GLU A 28 -3.48 11.68 -9.19
C GLU A 28 -4.49 11.07 -8.26
N TRP A 29 -4.05 10.42 -7.19
CA TRP A 29 -4.92 9.88 -6.16
C TRP A 29 -5.74 10.96 -5.46
N SER A 30 -5.09 12.07 -5.06
CA SER A 30 -5.79 13.21 -4.43
C SER A 30 -6.83 13.82 -5.37
N ASN A 31 -6.50 13.99 -6.64
CA ASN A 31 -7.43 14.52 -7.63
C ASN A 31 -8.62 13.60 -7.83
N TRP A 32 -8.37 12.30 -7.92
CA TRP A 32 -9.42 11.29 -8.06
C TRP A 32 -10.35 11.26 -6.83
N MET A 33 -9.81 11.33 -5.62
CA MET A 33 -10.61 11.39 -4.40
C MET A 33 -11.51 12.63 -4.38
N ASN A 34 -10.96 13.80 -4.73
CA ASN A 34 -11.73 15.03 -4.76
C ASN A 34 -12.86 14.97 -5.79
N GLU A 35 -12.59 14.45 -6.97
CA GLU A 35 -13.60 14.24 -8.01
C GLU A 35 -14.73 13.35 -7.53
N TYR A 36 -14.40 12.24 -6.87
CA TYR A 36 -15.40 11.32 -6.34
C TYR A 36 -16.23 11.94 -5.20
N LEU A 37 -15.60 12.71 -4.31
CA LEU A 37 -16.32 13.39 -3.23
C LEU A 37 -17.27 14.47 -3.75
N GLU A 38 -16.92 15.12 -4.83
CA GLU A 38 -17.72 16.16 -5.46
C GLU A 38 -18.79 15.62 -6.42
N SER A 39 -18.76 14.35 -6.73
CA SER A 39 -19.64 13.73 -7.75
C SER A 39 -21.12 13.68 -7.38
N GLY A 40 -21.45 13.72 -6.08
CA GLY A 40 -22.80 13.48 -5.59
C GLY A 40 -23.25 12.01 -5.67
N ASP A 41 -22.40 11.12 -6.15
CA ASP A 41 -22.67 9.69 -6.23
C ASP A 41 -22.28 9.00 -4.91
N GLU A 42 -23.28 8.48 -4.21
CA GLU A 42 -23.09 7.84 -2.90
C GLU A 42 -22.11 6.67 -2.96
N ASN A 43 -22.12 5.87 -4.02
CA ASN A 43 -21.20 4.74 -4.17
C ASN A 43 -19.75 5.21 -4.31
N LYS A 44 -19.51 6.25 -5.09
CA LYS A 44 -18.17 6.84 -5.25
C LYS A 44 -17.66 7.46 -3.96
N ILE A 45 -18.54 8.17 -3.26
CA ILE A 45 -18.22 8.78 -1.97
C ILE A 45 -17.84 7.70 -0.95
N ASN A 46 -18.57 6.60 -0.90
CA ASN A 46 -18.30 5.48 0.00
C ASN A 46 -16.96 4.80 -0.31
N ILE A 47 -16.58 4.67 -1.59
CA ILE A 47 -15.27 4.14 -1.99
C ILE A 47 -14.16 4.99 -1.39
N VAL A 48 -14.26 6.31 -1.48
CA VAL A 48 -13.26 7.23 -0.90
C VAL A 48 -13.23 7.13 0.60
N LYS A 49 -14.38 7.09 1.27
CA LYS A 49 -14.46 6.94 2.73
C LYS A 49 -13.81 5.64 3.20
N ASP A 50 -14.05 4.54 2.51
CA ASP A 50 -13.44 3.25 2.81
C ASP A 50 -11.91 3.28 2.63
N ALA A 51 -11.44 3.94 1.58
CA ALA A 51 -10.00 4.10 1.35
C ALA A 51 -9.32 4.95 2.44
N LEU A 52 -9.96 6.04 2.87
CA LEU A 52 -9.44 6.89 3.95
C LEU A 52 -9.43 6.14 5.28
N LYS A 53 -10.45 5.32 5.54
CA LYS A 53 -10.49 4.47 6.74
C LYS A 53 -9.36 3.44 6.73
N ALA A 54 -9.14 2.79 5.59
CA ALA A 54 -8.04 1.84 5.43
C ALA A 54 -6.68 2.50 5.65
N GLU A 55 -6.48 3.72 5.16
CA GLU A 55 -5.27 4.52 5.38
C GLU A 55 -5.02 4.76 6.87
N GLU A 56 -6.05 5.18 7.61
CA GLU A 56 -5.95 5.41 9.05
C GLU A 56 -5.66 4.11 9.81
N GLU A 57 -6.28 3.00 9.43
CA GLU A 57 -6.03 1.69 10.04
C GLU A 57 -4.59 1.23 9.85
N ILE A 58 -4.02 1.44 8.65
CA ILE A 58 -2.63 1.11 8.36
C ILE A 58 -1.67 1.99 9.18
N LYS A 59 -1.92 3.29 9.24
CA LYS A 59 -1.13 4.21 10.05
C LYS A 59 -1.13 3.82 11.52
N GLU A 60 -2.28 3.46 12.06
CA GLU A 60 -2.41 3.03 13.45
C GLU A 60 -1.68 1.72 13.71
N LYS A 61 -1.79 0.76 12.78
CA LYS A 61 -1.13 -0.54 12.88
C LYS A 61 0.39 -0.43 12.98
N TYR A 62 1.00 0.52 12.23
CA TYR A 62 2.45 0.68 12.13
C TYR A 62 2.97 1.97 12.76
N LYS A 63 2.21 2.61 13.64
CA LYS A 63 2.58 3.91 14.25
C LYS A 63 3.92 3.91 15.00
N ASN A 64 4.33 2.75 15.51
CA ASN A 64 5.59 2.60 16.23
C ASN A 64 6.74 2.08 15.36
N ASP A 65 6.50 1.88 14.07
CA ASP A 65 7.49 1.41 13.10
C ASP A 65 7.96 2.62 12.29
N SER A 66 9.11 3.18 12.67
CA SER A 66 9.66 4.38 12.02
C SER A 66 10.00 4.16 10.54
N ASP A 67 10.41 2.95 10.18
CA ASP A 67 10.73 2.62 8.79
C ASP A 67 9.48 2.60 7.92
N PHE A 68 8.35 2.19 8.49
CA PHE A 68 7.09 2.15 7.78
C PHE A 68 6.52 3.55 7.50
N ILE A 69 6.64 4.46 8.47
CA ILE A 69 6.02 5.78 8.44
C ILE A 69 6.84 6.79 7.63
N THR A 70 8.15 6.58 7.54
CA THR A 70 9.06 7.51 6.85
C THR A 70 8.80 7.50 5.34
N PRO A 71 8.63 8.68 4.71
CA PRO A 71 8.50 8.76 3.25
C PRO A 71 9.72 8.18 2.54
N CYS A 72 9.47 7.42 1.49
CA CYS A 72 10.53 6.75 0.73
C CYS A 72 11.22 7.70 -0.25
N THR A 73 12.54 7.59 -0.34
CA THR A 73 13.30 8.08 -1.49
C THR A 73 13.03 7.16 -2.70
N ASP A 74 13.40 7.59 -3.90
CA ASP A 74 13.26 6.75 -5.10
C ASP A 74 13.99 5.41 -4.96
N TYR A 75 15.16 5.43 -4.34
CA TYR A 75 15.93 4.22 -4.05
C TYR A 75 15.18 3.29 -3.09
N GLU A 76 14.69 3.81 -1.99
CA GLU A 76 13.93 3.04 -0.99
C GLU A 76 12.62 2.51 -1.59
N TRP A 77 11.96 3.31 -2.42
CA TRP A 77 10.76 2.91 -3.14
C TRP A 77 11.02 1.70 -4.03
N GLY A 78 12.09 1.74 -4.82
CA GLY A 78 12.51 0.61 -5.65
C GLY A 78 12.84 -0.63 -4.82
N MET A 79 13.52 -0.45 -3.68
CA MET A 79 13.85 -1.56 -2.78
C MET A 79 12.61 -2.22 -2.18
N ILE A 80 11.63 -1.45 -1.74
CA ILE A 80 10.39 -1.98 -1.15
C ILE A 80 9.59 -2.74 -2.20
N ASN A 81 9.46 -2.19 -3.40
CA ASN A 81 8.78 -2.88 -4.50
C ASN A 81 9.51 -4.16 -4.88
N GLY A 82 10.84 -4.16 -4.89
CA GLY A 82 11.65 -5.35 -5.16
C GLY A 82 11.48 -6.43 -4.09
N LYS A 83 11.46 -6.05 -2.81
CA LYS A 83 11.20 -6.97 -1.70
C LYS A 83 9.81 -7.57 -1.77
N LEU A 84 8.80 -6.75 -2.06
CA LEU A 84 7.42 -7.23 -2.25
C LEU A 84 7.34 -8.21 -3.42
N SER A 85 7.96 -7.89 -4.54
CA SER A 85 8.05 -8.74 -5.73
C SER A 85 8.65 -10.10 -5.38
N ALA A 86 9.79 -10.11 -4.68
CA ALA A 86 10.47 -11.34 -4.28
C ALA A 86 9.61 -12.21 -3.37
N LEU A 87 8.94 -11.62 -2.38
CA LEU A 87 8.06 -12.35 -1.47
C LEU A 87 6.86 -12.95 -2.20
N ARG A 88 6.27 -12.23 -3.13
CA ARG A 88 5.17 -12.72 -3.96
C ARG A 88 5.61 -13.87 -4.85
N TRP A 89 6.81 -13.79 -5.43
CA TRP A 89 7.37 -14.88 -6.21
C TRP A 89 7.55 -16.14 -5.35
N VAL A 90 8.09 -16.00 -4.15
CA VAL A 90 8.24 -17.13 -3.21
C VAL A 90 6.88 -17.75 -2.84
N LEU A 91 5.83 -16.91 -2.75
CA LEU A 91 4.46 -17.36 -2.44
C LEU A 91 3.70 -17.91 -3.66
N GLY A 92 4.32 -17.95 -4.84
CA GLY A 92 3.77 -18.59 -6.02
C GLY A 92 3.35 -17.67 -7.15
N SER A 93 3.50 -16.35 -7.03
CA SER A 93 3.21 -15.42 -8.12
C SER A 93 4.37 -15.41 -9.13
N ASP A 94 4.07 -15.18 -10.40
CA ASP A 94 5.10 -14.97 -11.40
C ASP A 94 5.68 -13.56 -11.30
N TRP A 95 6.93 -13.37 -11.77
CA TRP A 95 7.61 -12.08 -11.67
C TRP A 95 6.85 -10.93 -12.35
N ASP A 96 6.23 -11.22 -13.47
CA ASP A 96 5.56 -10.21 -14.29
C ASP A 96 4.10 -9.91 -13.87
N GLU A 97 3.59 -10.58 -12.86
CA GLU A 97 2.22 -10.38 -12.35
C GLU A 97 2.12 -9.29 -11.28
N LEU A 98 3.20 -8.57 -11.04
CA LEU A 98 3.29 -7.67 -9.89
C LEU A 98 2.85 -6.25 -10.21
N TYR A 99 1.56 -6.05 -10.21
CA TYR A 99 0.96 -4.73 -10.24
C TYR A 99 0.59 -4.31 -8.82
N THR A 100 1.23 -3.29 -8.38
CA THR A 100 0.91 -2.69 -7.09
C THR A 100 0.13 -1.40 -7.25
#